data_ab7e490a6a17390d964f7380958aad4b
#
_entry.id   ab7e490a6a17390d964f7380958aad4b
#
_cell.length_a   1.000
_cell.length_b   1.000
_cell.length_c   1.000
_cell.angle_alpha   90.00
_cell.angle_beta   90.00
_cell.angle_gamma   90.00
#
_symmetry.space_group_name_H-M   'P 1'
#
loop_
_entity.id
_entity.type
_entity.pdbx_description
1 polymer ?
#
loop_
_entity_poly.entity_id
_entity_poly.type
_entity_poly.pdbx_seq_one_letter_code
_entity_poly.pdbx_strand_id
1 'polypeptide(L)'
;MNKNILKIALFFLLYFNIQIFPGDELKIYVSVNGNDNSNGNFDSPLKTIQKAIENVKPSIGKLPISIIISEGNYRIEMPLEFNADELGSVDNPLKIISRNTDSVVISGGIKLKNWKKESNGIWSVTLPENYSCKFNTLYVNDRRAIRARFPDKDYLHVKKAGEDNRTNFFFEKNDFPNVNKVSNLELVLLHDWSITRICVKEIDWENLSLKTVDSIGARSPAFFNISNWEPNPRYFLENAIEFCNSPGEWYCDFEQRKIYYVPFPNEDINELNAVIPISPQLVKINGDRLQDRGYINFEGITFEHTNWVIPERGYCGIQACMYDNRE
;
A
#
# COMPACT_ATOMS: atom_id res chain seq x y z
N MET A 1 -42.77 -46.44 26.74
CA MET A 1 -43.49 -45.45 25.91
C MET A 1 -42.74 -44.13 26.00
N ASN A 2 -41.86 -43.86 25.06
CA ASN A 2 -41.11 -42.60 25.00
C ASN A 2 -41.61 -41.81 23.80
N LYS A 3 -42.14 -40.62 24.09
CA LYS A 3 -42.53 -39.66 23.05
C LYS A 3 -41.38 -38.73 22.80
N ASN A 4 -40.71 -38.89 21.66
CA ASN A 4 -39.74 -37.92 21.12
C ASN A 4 -40.50 -36.74 20.52
N ILE A 5 -40.32 -35.56 21.15
CA ILE A 5 -40.83 -34.30 20.61
C ILE A 5 -39.73 -33.72 19.73
N LEU A 6 -39.96 -33.79 18.42
CA LEU A 6 -39.13 -33.16 17.40
C LEU A 6 -39.39 -31.64 17.43
N LYS A 7 -38.43 -30.83 17.90
CA LYS A 7 -38.47 -29.36 17.76
C LYS A 7 -38.03 -28.97 16.38
N ILE A 8 -38.92 -28.64 15.49
CA ILE A 8 -38.67 -28.00 14.21
C ILE A 8 -38.42 -26.52 14.49
N ALA A 9 -37.18 -26.06 14.38
CA ALA A 9 -36.85 -24.65 14.38
C ALA A 9 -37.19 -24.07 13.00
N LEU A 10 -38.23 -23.28 12.95
CA LEU A 10 -38.65 -22.55 11.76
C LEU A 10 -37.74 -21.31 11.62
N PHE A 11 -36.76 -21.36 10.73
CA PHE A 11 -36.01 -20.18 10.33
C PHE A 11 -36.90 -19.33 9.41
N PHE A 12 -37.41 -18.23 9.92
CA PHE A 12 -38.02 -17.19 9.11
C PHE A 12 -36.93 -16.45 8.37
N LEU A 13 -36.70 -16.82 7.11
CA LEU A 13 -36.01 -15.99 6.12
C LEU A 13 -36.98 -14.84 5.77
N LEU A 14 -36.77 -13.69 6.36
CA LEU A 14 -37.40 -12.44 5.93
C LEU A 14 -36.83 -12.07 4.55
N TYR A 15 -37.44 -12.59 3.49
CA TYR A 15 -37.25 -12.04 2.14
C TYR A 15 -37.96 -10.67 2.13
N PHE A 16 -37.19 -9.60 2.19
CA PHE A 16 -37.65 -8.29 1.80
C PHE A 16 -37.89 -8.31 0.27
N ASN A 17 -39.13 -8.46 -0.14
CA ASN A 17 -39.56 -8.22 -1.49
C ASN A 17 -39.54 -6.71 -1.74
N ILE A 18 -38.42 -6.18 -2.23
CA ILE A 18 -38.40 -4.84 -2.81
C ILE A 18 -39.10 -4.99 -4.16
N GLN A 19 -40.29 -4.42 -4.31
CA GLN A 19 -40.94 -4.28 -5.62
C GLN A 19 -40.16 -3.21 -6.39
N ILE A 20 -39.31 -3.63 -7.31
CA ILE A 20 -38.55 -2.73 -8.18
C ILE A 20 -39.32 -2.66 -9.51
N PHE A 21 -39.73 -1.45 -9.87
CA PHE A 21 -40.31 -1.16 -11.19
C PHE A 21 -39.19 -0.99 -12.24
N PRO A 22 -39.41 -1.38 -13.53
CA PRO A 22 -38.44 -1.10 -14.59
C PRO A 22 -38.16 0.39 -14.70
N GLY A 23 -36.91 0.78 -14.46
CA GLY A 23 -36.44 2.18 -14.45
C GLY A 23 -36.06 2.74 -13.08
N ASP A 24 -36.32 2.02 -11.97
CA ASP A 24 -35.92 2.43 -10.65
C ASP A 24 -34.42 2.10 -10.38
N GLU A 25 -33.71 3.09 -9.84
CA GLU A 25 -32.34 2.95 -9.37
C GLU A 25 -32.31 2.42 -7.93
N LEU A 26 -31.56 1.36 -7.66
CA LEU A 26 -31.33 0.88 -6.29
C LEU A 26 -30.30 1.78 -5.61
N LYS A 27 -30.71 2.42 -4.50
CA LYS A 27 -29.83 3.28 -3.69
C LYS A 27 -29.53 2.66 -2.35
N ILE A 28 -28.25 2.52 -2.03
CA ILE A 28 -27.74 2.06 -0.75
C ILE A 28 -26.87 3.16 -0.14
N TYR A 29 -27.09 3.46 1.13
CA TYR A 29 -26.38 4.51 1.84
C TYR A 29 -25.37 3.93 2.82
N VAL A 30 -24.17 4.53 2.87
CA VAL A 30 -23.09 4.16 3.76
C VAL A 30 -22.65 5.36 4.59
N SER A 31 -22.41 5.17 5.87
CA SER A 31 -21.90 6.19 6.78
C SER A 31 -20.97 5.58 7.82
N VAL A 32 -19.88 6.28 8.19
CA VAL A 32 -19.00 5.87 9.29
C VAL A 32 -19.73 5.65 10.62
N ASN A 33 -20.87 6.32 10.78
CA ASN A 33 -21.77 6.20 11.93
C ASN A 33 -22.92 5.19 11.70
N GLY A 34 -22.92 4.47 10.58
CA GLY A 34 -23.92 3.48 10.22
C GLY A 34 -23.78 2.15 10.97
N ASN A 35 -24.63 1.20 10.60
CA ASN A 35 -24.63 -0.15 11.18
C ASN A 35 -24.85 -1.20 10.06
N ASP A 36 -23.98 -2.18 9.93
CA ASP A 36 -24.07 -3.22 8.89
C ASP A 36 -25.24 -4.20 9.06
N ASN A 37 -25.94 -4.15 10.17
CA ASN A 37 -27.21 -4.85 10.38
C ASN A 37 -28.44 -4.04 9.92
N SER A 38 -28.25 -2.80 9.48
CA SER A 38 -29.30 -1.95 8.93
C SER A 38 -29.66 -2.35 7.50
N ASN A 39 -30.77 -1.78 6.98
CA ASN A 39 -31.23 -2.04 5.61
C ASN A 39 -30.51 -1.21 4.52
N GLY A 40 -29.67 -0.25 4.92
CA GLY A 40 -28.91 0.59 3.99
C GLY A 40 -29.72 1.71 3.33
N ASN A 41 -30.91 2.05 3.83
CA ASN A 41 -31.62 3.23 3.36
C ASN A 41 -31.03 4.53 3.96
N PHE A 42 -31.54 5.68 3.54
CA PHE A 42 -31.03 6.99 3.95
C PHE A 42 -31.04 7.20 5.48
N ASP A 43 -32.09 6.80 6.16
CA ASP A 43 -32.27 6.98 7.62
C ASP A 43 -31.55 5.92 8.45
N SER A 44 -31.16 4.80 7.82
CA SER A 44 -30.52 3.65 8.46
C SER A 44 -29.39 3.13 7.57
N PRO A 45 -28.29 3.92 7.39
CA PRO A 45 -27.19 3.57 6.50
C PRO A 45 -26.37 2.38 7.03
N LEU A 46 -25.71 1.69 6.12
CA LEU A 46 -24.70 0.69 6.44
C LEU A 46 -23.43 1.38 6.97
N LYS A 47 -22.60 0.64 7.67
CA LYS A 47 -21.35 1.15 8.21
C LYS A 47 -20.19 1.00 7.22
N THR A 48 -20.15 -0.11 6.48
CA THR A 48 -19.01 -0.45 5.62
C THR A 48 -19.41 -0.47 4.14
N ILE A 49 -18.48 -0.06 3.29
CA ILE A 49 -18.63 -0.12 1.84
C ILE A 49 -18.69 -1.57 1.37
N GLN A 50 -17.92 -2.46 2.01
CA GLN A 50 -17.94 -3.90 1.74
C GLN A 50 -19.35 -4.46 1.90
N LYS A 51 -20.04 -4.11 3.01
CA LYS A 51 -21.40 -4.59 3.26
C LYS A 51 -22.39 -4.06 2.24
N ALA A 52 -22.23 -2.80 1.82
CA ALA A 52 -23.05 -2.23 0.76
C ALA A 52 -22.87 -2.99 -0.56
N ILE A 53 -21.63 -3.30 -0.94
CA ILE A 53 -21.32 -4.10 -2.14
C ILE A 53 -21.94 -5.49 -2.03
N GLU A 54 -21.76 -6.19 -0.92
CA GLU A 54 -22.37 -7.51 -0.68
C GLU A 54 -23.90 -7.50 -0.88
N ASN A 55 -24.57 -6.49 -0.32
CA ASN A 55 -26.02 -6.39 -0.39
C ASN A 55 -26.54 -6.15 -1.81
N VAL A 56 -25.78 -5.45 -2.66
CA VAL A 56 -26.20 -5.14 -4.04
C VAL A 56 -25.76 -6.19 -5.06
N LYS A 57 -24.81 -7.07 -4.75
CA LYS A 57 -24.30 -8.10 -5.66
C LYS A 57 -25.38 -8.84 -6.47
N PRO A 58 -26.50 -9.32 -5.87
CA PRO A 58 -27.54 -10.03 -6.60
C PRO A 58 -28.26 -9.19 -7.66
N SER A 59 -28.15 -7.86 -7.58
CA SER A 59 -28.85 -6.88 -8.43
C SER A 59 -27.94 -6.22 -9.48
N ILE A 60 -26.62 -6.40 -9.38
CA ILE A 60 -25.66 -5.81 -10.32
C ILE A 60 -25.93 -6.33 -11.75
N GLY A 61 -25.92 -5.42 -12.71
CA GLY A 61 -26.21 -5.69 -14.11
C GLY A 61 -27.68 -5.92 -14.44
N LYS A 62 -28.57 -5.96 -13.45
CA LYS A 62 -30.03 -6.12 -13.63
C LYS A 62 -30.81 -4.80 -13.56
N LEU A 63 -30.28 -3.85 -12.82
CA LEU A 63 -30.80 -2.49 -12.68
C LEU A 63 -29.67 -1.51 -12.31
N PRO A 64 -29.84 -0.21 -12.54
CA PRO A 64 -28.88 0.79 -12.11
C PRO A 64 -28.74 0.81 -10.59
N ILE A 65 -27.50 0.92 -10.09
CA ILE A 65 -27.23 0.89 -8.65
C ILE A 65 -26.34 2.09 -8.28
N SER A 66 -26.70 2.78 -7.19
CA SER A 66 -25.85 3.78 -6.56
C SER A 66 -25.58 3.42 -5.09
N ILE A 67 -24.32 3.20 -4.74
CA ILE A 67 -23.84 3.18 -3.35
C ILE A 67 -23.39 4.59 -3.01
N ILE A 68 -24.15 5.25 -2.14
CA ILE A 68 -23.97 6.66 -1.77
C ILE A 68 -23.29 6.73 -0.40
N ILE A 69 -22.06 7.26 -0.40
CA ILE A 69 -21.19 7.27 0.78
C ILE A 69 -21.19 8.66 1.40
N SER A 70 -21.53 8.74 2.69
CA SER A 70 -21.42 9.97 3.47
C SER A 70 -19.96 10.31 3.76
N GLU A 71 -19.68 11.57 4.04
CA GLU A 71 -18.35 12.06 4.42
C GLU A 71 -17.69 11.19 5.52
N GLY A 72 -16.38 11.00 5.42
CA GLY A 72 -15.61 10.29 6.42
C GLY A 72 -14.45 9.47 5.85
N ASN A 73 -13.67 8.91 6.76
CA ASN A 73 -12.55 8.02 6.44
C ASN A 73 -12.97 6.56 6.64
N TYR A 74 -13.01 5.83 5.55
CA TYR A 74 -13.37 4.41 5.49
C TYR A 74 -12.11 3.56 5.37
N ARG A 75 -11.67 3.04 6.50
CA ARG A 75 -10.53 2.13 6.52
C ARG A 75 -10.96 0.75 6.00
N ILE A 76 -10.20 0.23 5.05
CA ILE A 76 -10.35 -1.13 4.53
C ILE A 76 -9.05 -1.94 4.74
N GLU A 77 -9.21 -3.20 5.13
CA GLU A 77 -8.08 -4.13 5.31
C GLU A 77 -7.90 -5.03 4.08
N MET A 78 -8.98 -5.28 3.38
CA MET A 78 -9.02 -6.05 2.14
C MET A 78 -9.56 -5.18 1.00
N PRO A 79 -9.12 -5.39 -0.23
CA PRO A 79 -9.63 -4.65 -1.39
C PRO A 79 -11.16 -4.77 -1.55
N LEU A 80 -11.78 -3.73 -2.08
CA LEU A 80 -13.12 -3.84 -2.67
C LEU A 80 -12.98 -4.68 -3.93
N GLU A 81 -13.50 -5.91 -3.92
CA GLU A 81 -13.32 -6.88 -4.99
C GLU A 81 -14.60 -7.06 -5.80
N PHE A 82 -14.45 -6.99 -7.13
CA PHE A 82 -15.51 -7.18 -8.10
C PHE A 82 -15.09 -8.25 -9.11
N ASN A 83 -15.90 -9.30 -9.27
CA ASN A 83 -15.69 -10.34 -10.26
C ASN A 83 -16.48 -10.05 -11.54
N ALA A 84 -16.21 -10.78 -12.60
CA ALA A 84 -16.79 -10.52 -13.93
C ALA A 84 -18.33 -10.47 -13.95
N ASP A 85 -18.98 -11.28 -13.13
CA ASP A 85 -20.44 -11.32 -12.96
C ASP A 85 -20.99 -10.24 -12.04
N GLU A 86 -20.11 -9.52 -11.32
CA GLU A 86 -20.41 -8.42 -10.42
C GLU A 86 -20.13 -7.06 -11.07
N LEU A 87 -19.93 -7.00 -12.36
CA LEU A 87 -19.72 -5.78 -13.12
C LEU A 87 -21.04 -5.29 -13.73
N GLY A 88 -21.23 -3.97 -13.73
CA GLY A 88 -22.39 -3.33 -14.34
C GLY A 88 -22.41 -3.48 -15.88
N SER A 89 -23.43 -2.91 -16.49
CA SER A 89 -23.58 -2.76 -17.95
C SER A 89 -23.88 -1.30 -18.29
N VAL A 90 -23.89 -0.98 -19.58
CA VAL A 90 -24.19 0.37 -20.04
C VAL A 90 -25.56 0.86 -19.56
N ASP A 91 -26.56 -0.03 -19.56
CA ASP A 91 -27.92 0.31 -19.13
C ASP A 91 -28.09 0.22 -17.61
N ASN A 92 -27.26 -0.60 -16.94
CA ASN A 92 -27.33 -0.87 -15.51
C ASN A 92 -25.96 -0.70 -14.84
N PRO A 93 -25.44 0.53 -14.75
CA PRO A 93 -24.14 0.81 -14.15
C PRO A 93 -24.18 0.62 -12.62
N LEU A 94 -23.02 0.27 -12.05
CA LEU A 94 -22.75 0.34 -10.62
C LEU A 94 -22.00 1.64 -10.33
N LYS A 95 -22.58 2.52 -9.54
CA LYS A 95 -21.96 3.77 -9.09
C LYS A 95 -21.62 3.69 -7.61
N ILE A 96 -20.42 4.09 -7.25
CA ILE A 96 -19.95 4.22 -5.88
C ILE A 96 -19.52 5.68 -5.73
N ILE A 97 -20.37 6.46 -5.08
CA ILE A 97 -20.27 7.91 -5.14
C ILE A 97 -20.26 8.55 -3.76
N SER A 98 -19.48 9.61 -3.63
CA SER A 98 -19.56 10.48 -2.46
C SER A 98 -20.87 11.27 -2.50
N ARG A 99 -21.54 11.36 -1.35
CA ARG A 99 -22.72 12.21 -1.19
C ARG A 99 -22.40 13.70 -1.36
N ASN A 100 -21.24 14.11 -0.86
CA ASN A 100 -20.68 15.46 -1.00
C ASN A 100 -19.30 15.31 -1.62
N THR A 101 -18.97 16.09 -2.63
CA THR A 101 -17.67 16.02 -3.31
C THR A 101 -16.50 16.18 -2.32
N ASP A 102 -15.44 15.38 -2.52
CA ASP A 102 -14.15 15.46 -1.84
C ASP A 102 -14.12 15.19 -0.31
N SER A 103 -15.17 14.58 0.22
CA SER A 103 -15.30 14.32 1.66
C SER A 103 -15.20 12.84 2.05
N VAL A 104 -15.08 11.93 1.06
CA VAL A 104 -14.97 10.50 1.27
C VAL A 104 -13.54 10.03 1.00
N VAL A 105 -12.93 9.42 2.00
CA VAL A 105 -11.61 8.81 1.89
C VAL A 105 -11.71 7.31 2.11
N ILE A 106 -11.22 6.51 1.15
CA ILE A 106 -11.03 5.07 1.31
C ILE A 106 -9.53 4.83 1.56
N SER A 107 -9.20 4.35 2.75
CA SER A 107 -7.83 4.21 3.22
C SER A 107 -7.48 2.75 3.51
N GLY A 108 -6.35 2.27 2.96
CA GLY A 108 -5.73 0.98 3.31
C GLY A 108 -4.67 1.10 4.40
N GLY A 109 -4.78 2.10 5.30
CA GLY A 109 -3.77 2.39 6.30
C GLY A 109 -4.25 2.28 7.74
N ILE A 110 -3.28 2.19 8.66
CA ILE A 110 -3.51 2.25 10.11
C ILE A 110 -2.87 3.52 10.65
N LYS A 111 -3.64 4.34 11.36
CA LYS A 111 -3.14 5.51 12.06
C LYS A 111 -2.31 5.08 13.27
N LEU A 112 -1.08 5.60 13.35
CA LEU A 112 -0.18 5.39 14.48
C LEU A 112 -0.50 6.39 15.59
N LYS A 113 -0.42 5.91 16.84
CA LYS A 113 -0.71 6.69 18.04
C LYS A 113 0.39 6.47 19.10
N ASN A 114 0.42 7.33 20.10
CA ASN A 114 1.34 7.22 21.25
C ASN A 114 2.82 7.40 20.87
N TRP A 115 3.08 8.37 20.01
CA TRP A 115 4.42 8.80 19.67
C TRP A 115 5.19 9.30 20.91
N LYS A 116 6.49 9.03 20.97
CA LYS A 116 7.39 9.46 22.06
C LYS A 116 8.56 10.24 21.49
N LYS A 117 9.01 11.25 22.24
CA LYS A 117 10.25 11.98 21.92
C LYS A 117 11.44 11.21 22.45
N GLU A 118 12.41 10.93 21.60
CA GLU A 118 13.71 10.37 21.99
C GLU A 118 14.69 11.49 22.38
N SER A 119 15.78 11.13 23.07
CA SER A 119 16.76 12.09 23.57
C SER A 119 17.49 12.92 22.49
N ASN A 120 17.55 12.40 21.27
CA ASN A 120 18.19 13.03 20.11
C ASN A 120 17.22 13.87 19.24
N GLY A 121 15.99 14.10 19.71
CA GLY A 121 14.97 14.87 18.98
C GLY A 121 14.15 14.08 17.97
N ILE A 122 14.52 12.84 17.68
CA ILE A 122 13.73 11.93 16.85
C ILE A 122 12.47 11.52 17.61
N TRP A 123 11.38 11.29 16.89
CA TRP A 123 10.17 10.72 17.46
C TRP A 123 10.08 9.25 17.16
N SER A 124 9.51 8.47 18.06
CA SER A 124 9.33 7.04 17.85
C SER A 124 7.95 6.56 18.25
N VAL A 125 7.53 5.44 17.62
CA VAL A 125 6.29 4.77 17.95
C VAL A 125 6.47 3.25 17.75
N THR A 126 5.81 2.47 18.61
CA THR A 126 5.76 1.01 18.45
C THR A 126 4.69 0.62 17.44
N LEU A 127 4.99 -0.33 16.56
CA LEU A 127 4.02 -0.92 15.64
C LEU A 127 2.86 -1.57 16.40
N PRO A 128 1.62 -1.47 15.91
CA PRO A 128 0.48 -2.17 16.50
C PRO A 128 0.75 -3.67 16.63
N GLU A 129 0.28 -4.31 17.71
CA GLU A 129 0.58 -5.71 18.02
C GLU A 129 0.23 -6.67 16.87
N ASN A 130 -0.90 -6.45 16.23
CA ASN A 130 -1.40 -7.28 15.13
C ASN A 130 -0.82 -6.92 13.76
N TYR A 131 0.14 -5.97 13.70
CA TYR A 131 0.76 -5.60 12.43
C TYR A 131 1.88 -6.56 12.08
N SER A 132 1.75 -7.29 10.98
CA SER A 132 2.71 -8.31 10.53
C SER A 132 3.33 -8.04 9.16
N CYS A 133 2.84 -7.02 8.44
CA CYS A 133 3.32 -6.74 7.10
C CYS A 133 4.61 -5.91 7.11
N LYS A 134 5.49 -6.10 6.12
CA LYS A 134 6.51 -5.10 5.80
C LYS A 134 5.88 -3.96 5.02
N PHE A 135 6.44 -2.77 5.13
CA PHE A 135 6.02 -1.58 4.38
C PHE A 135 7.21 -0.70 4.06
N ASN A 136 7.10 0.04 2.97
CA ASN A 136 8.14 0.94 2.48
C ASN A 136 7.69 2.40 2.43
N THR A 137 6.54 2.71 2.99
CA THR A 137 5.99 4.07 2.99
C THR A 137 5.40 4.39 4.35
N LEU A 138 5.78 5.52 4.91
CA LEU A 138 5.11 6.18 6.03
C LEU A 138 4.44 7.44 5.49
N TYR A 139 3.18 7.63 5.82
CA TYR A 139 2.45 8.87 5.52
C TYR A 139 2.39 9.71 6.77
N VAL A 140 2.75 10.99 6.66
CA VAL A 140 2.74 11.93 7.78
C VAL A 140 2.10 13.23 7.31
N ASN A 141 1.02 13.66 7.96
CA ASN A 141 0.31 14.90 7.64
C ASN A 141 0.02 15.02 6.13
N ASP A 142 -0.60 13.98 5.56
CA ASP A 142 -1.07 13.85 4.17
C ASP A 142 0.04 13.87 3.09
N ARG A 143 1.29 13.63 3.50
CA ARG A 143 2.42 13.47 2.59
C ARG A 143 3.16 12.16 2.85
N ARG A 144 3.81 11.64 1.84
CA ARG A 144 4.77 10.55 2.02
C ARG A 144 6.01 11.08 2.71
N ALA A 145 6.34 10.54 3.88
CA ALA A 145 7.59 10.83 4.56
C ALA A 145 8.77 10.24 3.77
N ILE A 146 9.93 10.87 3.89
CA ILE A 146 11.15 10.46 3.22
C ILE A 146 11.71 9.23 3.94
N ARG A 147 11.89 8.13 3.24
CA ARG A 147 12.59 6.98 3.83
C ARG A 147 14.04 7.35 4.06
N ALA A 148 14.54 7.15 5.28
CA ALA A 148 15.90 7.53 5.66
C ALA A 148 16.90 7.02 4.64
N ARG A 149 17.65 7.92 4.00
CA ARG A 149 18.56 7.62 2.90
C ARG A 149 19.90 8.32 3.06
N PHE A 150 20.91 7.78 2.39
CA PHE A 150 22.22 8.41 2.29
C PHE A 150 22.74 8.37 0.84
N PRO A 151 23.21 9.52 0.31
CA PRO A 151 23.15 10.86 0.89
C PRO A 151 21.69 11.39 0.89
N ASP A 152 21.38 12.36 1.74
CA ASP A 152 20.06 13.01 1.82
C ASP A 152 19.67 13.69 0.51
N LYS A 153 20.67 14.17 -0.22
CA LYS A 153 20.56 14.79 -1.56
C LYS A 153 21.64 14.24 -2.45
N ASP A 154 21.40 14.32 -3.76
CA ASP A 154 22.33 13.83 -4.77
C ASP A 154 22.55 12.31 -4.73
N TYR A 155 23.68 11.83 -5.17
CA TYR A 155 23.99 10.42 -5.35
C TYR A 155 25.45 10.13 -5.03
N LEU A 156 25.70 8.90 -4.59
CA LEU A 156 26.99 8.27 -4.63
C LEU A 156 27.22 7.68 -6.01
N HIS A 157 28.47 7.37 -6.34
CA HIS A 157 28.85 6.77 -7.60
C HIS A 157 29.59 5.45 -7.38
N VAL A 158 29.23 4.42 -8.14
CA VAL A 158 29.95 3.17 -8.13
C VAL A 158 31.40 3.43 -8.58
N LYS A 159 32.36 3.07 -7.75
CA LYS A 159 33.79 3.19 -8.10
C LYS A 159 34.21 2.22 -9.20
N LYS A 160 33.82 0.96 -9.04
CA LYS A 160 34.11 -0.14 -9.95
C LYS A 160 33.14 -1.28 -9.73
N ALA A 161 32.60 -1.87 -10.79
CA ALA A 161 31.81 -3.09 -10.70
C ALA A 161 32.68 -4.29 -10.28
N GLY A 162 32.08 -5.27 -9.62
CA GLY A 162 32.72 -6.56 -9.34
C GLY A 162 32.90 -7.41 -10.61
N GLU A 163 33.50 -8.59 -10.47
CA GLU A 163 33.89 -9.44 -11.60
C GLU A 163 32.68 -9.87 -12.46
N ASP A 164 31.55 -10.18 -11.82
CA ASP A 164 30.32 -10.57 -12.52
C ASP A 164 29.51 -9.39 -13.08
N ASN A 165 29.94 -8.16 -12.77
CA ASN A 165 29.28 -6.90 -13.11
C ASN A 165 27.79 -6.85 -12.70
N ARG A 166 27.38 -7.60 -11.68
CA ARG A 166 25.97 -7.81 -11.33
C ARG A 166 25.63 -7.85 -9.84
N THR A 167 26.44 -8.53 -9.02
CA THR A 167 26.05 -8.80 -7.63
C THR A 167 26.82 -8.01 -6.61
N ASN A 168 27.94 -7.39 -7.01
CA ASN A 168 28.74 -6.56 -6.13
C ASN A 168 29.44 -5.43 -6.88
N PHE A 169 29.79 -4.39 -6.13
CA PHE A 169 30.60 -3.27 -6.61
C PHE A 169 31.47 -2.72 -5.48
N PHE A 170 32.46 -1.93 -5.86
CA PHE A 170 33.34 -1.20 -4.95
C PHE A 170 32.89 0.25 -4.82
N PHE A 171 33.03 0.81 -3.63
CA PHE A 171 32.73 2.21 -3.30
C PHE A 171 33.98 2.94 -2.80
N GLU A 172 33.94 4.27 -2.68
CA GLU A 172 35.07 5.05 -2.17
C GLU A 172 35.09 5.05 -0.64
N LYS A 173 36.27 5.18 -0.06
CA LYS A 173 36.41 5.28 1.38
C LYS A 173 35.66 6.52 1.89
N ASN A 174 34.82 6.32 2.92
CA ASN A 174 33.97 7.34 3.54
C ASN A 174 32.79 7.81 2.66
N ASP A 175 32.42 7.07 1.62
CA ASP A 175 31.21 7.38 0.83
C ASP A 175 29.94 7.45 1.69
N PHE A 176 29.84 6.60 2.72
CA PHE A 176 28.71 6.58 3.66
C PHE A 176 29.17 6.13 5.05
N PRO A 177 28.40 6.45 6.11
CA PRO A 177 28.71 6.04 7.47
C PRO A 177 28.59 4.52 7.66
N ASN A 178 29.28 3.98 8.65
CA ASN A 178 29.11 2.58 9.02
C ASN A 178 27.66 2.30 9.41
N VAL A 179 27.10 1.24 8.84
CA VAL A 179 25.73 0.77 9.11
C VAL A 179 25.79 -0.45 10.00
N ASN A 180 25.09 -0.41 11.13
CA ASN A 180 25.09 -1.50 12.11
C ASN A 180 24.22 -2.69 11.68
N LYS A 181 23.11 -2.44 10.99
CA LYS A 181 22.17 -3.46 10.51
C LYS A 181 22.11 -3.50 8.99
N VAL A 182 22.95 -4.32 8.38
CA VAL A 182 22.98 -4.49 6.92
C VAL A 182 21.74 -5.23 6.40
N SER A 183 21.12 -6.09 7.20
CA SER A 183 19.97 -6.91 6.80
C SER A 183 18.73 -6.13 6.33
N ASN A 184 18.63 -4.86 6.74
CA ASN A 184 17.53 -3.98 6.34
C ASN A 184 17.94 -2.93 5.30
N LEU A 185 19.22 -2.86 4.97
CA LEU A 185 19.77 -1.87 4.08
C LEU A 185 19.37 -2.17 2.64
N GLU A 186 18.94 -1.16 1.93
CA GLU A 186 18.54 -1.24 0.54
C GLU A 186 19.42 -0.37 -0.34
N LEU A 187 19.83 -0.95 -1.47
CA LEU A 187 20.50 -0.26 -2.54
C LEU A 187 19.47 0.20 -3.58
N VAL A 188 19.56 1.47 -3.96
CA VAL A 188 18.85 2.03 -5.10
C VAL A 188 19.89 2.48 -6.12
N LEU A 189 20.00 1.75 -7.22
CA LEU A 189 20.96 2.04 -8.29
C LEU A 189 20.21 2.48 -9.55
N LEU A 190 20.67 3.57 -10.15
CA LEU A 190 20.04 4.18 -11.31
C LEU A 190 20.74 3.69 -12.61
N HIS A 191 19.91 3.41 -13.61
CA HIS A 191 20.33 3.04 -14.96
C HIS A 191 19.62 3.95 -15.95
N ASP A 192 20.27 4.84 -16.62
CA ASP A 192 19.67 5.75 -17.60
C ASP A 192 18.20 6.14 -17.30
N TRP A 193 17.25 5.36 -17.81
CA TRP A 193 15.80 5.54 -17.62
C TRP A 193 15.17 4.54 -16.65
N SER A 194 15.95 3.73 -15.97
CA SER A 194 15.48 2.65 -15.11
C SER A 194 16.12 2.70 -13.73
N ILE A 195 15.65 1.84 -12.83
CA ILE A 195 16.09 1.77 -11.44
C ILE A 195 16.11 0.33 -10.97
N THR A 196 17.13 -0.04 -10.21
CA THR A 196 17.14 -1.26 -9.41
C THR A 196 16.99 -0.90 -7.94
N ARG A 197 16.06 -1.57 -7.25
CA ARG A 197 15.93 -1.56 -5.79
C ARG A 197 16.16 -2.97 -5.26
N ILE A 198 17.13 -3.15 -4.37
CA ILE A 198 17.53 -4.47 -3.92
C ILE A 198 18.16 -4.41 -2.52
N CYS A 199 17.91 -5.43 -1.70
CA CYS A 199 18.53 -5.50 -0.38
C CYS A 199 20.04 -5.75 -0.49
N VAL A 200 20.78 -5.09 0.39
CA VAL A 200 22.21 -5.34 0.58
C VAL A 200 22.35 -6.62 1.39
N LYS A 201 23.21 -7.52 0.93
CA LYS A 201 23.54 -8.77 1.61
C LYS A 201 24.69 -8.58 2.58
N GLU A 202 25.71 -7.83 2.15
CA GLU A 202 26.98 -7.71 2.85
C GLU A 202 27.69 -6.41 2.47
N ILE A 203 28.41 -5.82 3.41
CA ILE A 203 29.38 -4.76 3.18
C ILE A 203 30.73 -5.22 3.75
N ASP A 204 31.72 -5.27 2.88
CA ASP A 204 33.12 -5.50 3.24
C ASP A 204 33.83 -4.15 3.39
N TRP A 205 33.98 -3.73 4.62
CA TRP A 205 34.61 -2.44 4.96
C TRP A 205 36.12 -2.42 4.75
N GLU A 206 36.78 -3.58 4.73
CA GLU A 206 38.20 -3.70 4.48
C GLU A 206 38.52 -3.51 2.98
N ASN A 207 37.77 -4.19 2.14
CA ASN A 207 37.92 -4.12 0.68
C ASN A 207 37.04 -3.04 0.04
N LEU A 208 36.22 -2.30 0.82
CA LEU A 208 35.30 -1.27 0.36
C LEU A 208 34.36 -1.78 -0.72
N SER A 209 33.71 -2.90 -0.48
CA SER A 209 32.77 -3.52 -1.41
C SER A 209 31.40 -3.76 -0.80
N LEU A 210 30.36 -3.64 -1.62
CA LEU A 210 28.97 -3.90 -1.27
C LEU A 210 28.43 -5.02 -2.17
N LYS A 211 27.78 -6.02 -1.55
CA LYS A 211 27.17 -7.15 -2.23
C LYS A 211 25.67 -7.17 -1.99
N THR A 212 24.91 -7.47 -3.03
CA THR A 212 23.45 -7.56 -3.01
C THR A 212 22.95 -9.00 -2.89
N VAL A 213 21.68 -9.17 -2.53
CA VAL A 213 21.05 -10.49 -2.35
C VAL A 213 20.84 -11.24 -3.67
N ASP A 214 20.72 -10.52 -4.79
CA ASP A 214 20.59 -11.04 -6.16
C ASP A 214 21.23 -10.05 -7.13
N SER A 215 21.07 -10.26 -8.42
CA SER A 215 21.63 -9.42 -9.48
C SER A 215 21.09 -7.98 -9.45
N ILE A 216 21.96 -7.02 -9.59
CA ILE A 216 21.62 -5.64 -9.96
C ILE A 216 21.30 -5.65 -11.45
N GLY A 217 20.26 -4.92 -11.88
CA GLY A 217 19.77 -4.95 -13.24
C GLY A 217 18.88 -6.16 -13.52
N ALA A 218 18.49 -6.36 -14.78
CA ALA A 218 17.65 -7.48 -15.18
C ALA A 218 18.41 -8.81 -15.05
N ARG A 219 17.73 -9.89 -14.66
CA ARG A 219 18.37 -11.20 -14.46
C ARG A 219 18.84 -11.84 -15.76
N SER A 220 18.11 -11.61 -16.84
CA SER A 220 18.45 -12.20 -18.14
C SER A 220 17.93 -11.34 -19.29
N PRO A 221 18.66 -11.24 -20.34
CA PRO A 221 20.11 -11.24 -20.48
C PRO A 221 20.70 -9.95 -19.92
N ALA A 222 21.93 -9.72 -19.96
CA ALA A 222 22.72 -8.61 -19.42
C ALA A 222 22.22 -7.18 -19.69
N PHE A 223 20.91 -6.93 -19.44
CA PHE A 223 20.31 -5.61 -19.51
C PHE A 223 20.51 -4.91 -18.17
N PHE A 224 20.97 -3.68 -18.22
CA PHE A 224 21.23 -2.87 -17.03
C PHE A 224 22.16 -3.56 -16.02
N ASN A 225 23.28 -4.09 -16.49
CA ASN A 225 24.40 -4.46 -15.61
C ASN A 225 24.97 -3.20 -14.95
N ILE A 226 25.75 -3.35 -13.89
CA ILE A 226 26.26 -2.23 -13.09
C ILE A 226 26.96 -1.17 -13.93
N SER A 227 27.69 -1.54 -14.97
CA SER A 227 28.49 -0.60 -15.76
C SER A 227 28.15 -0.53 -17.26
N ASN A 228 26.98 -1.02 -17.68
CA ASN A 228 26.66 -1.13 -19.10
C ASN A 228 26.34 0.22 -19.78
N TRP A 229 25.63 1.07 -19.11
CA TRP A 229 25.04 2.30 -19.66
C TRP A 229 25.72 3.56 -19.12
N GLU A 230 26.05 3.56 -17.86
CA GLU A 230 26.71 4.64 -17.15
C GLU A 230 28.01 4.11 -16.53
N PRO A 231 29.21 4.66 -16.84
CA PRO A 231 30.48 4.10 -16.39
C PRO A 231 30.63 4.01 -14.87
N ASN A 232 30.10 4.98 -14.16
CA ASN A 232 30.11 5.06 -12.71
C ASN A 232 28.67 5.35 -12.26
N PRO A 233 27.77 4.35 -12.30
CA PRO A 233 26.36 4.58 -12.10
C PRO A 233 26.08 5.15 -10.71
N ARG A 234 25.06 6.00 -10.70
CA ARG A 234 24.61 6.67 -9.48
C ARG A 234 23.84 5.71 -8.60
N TYR A 235 24.06 5.80 -7.31
CA TYR A 235 23.28 5.06 -6.33
C TYR A 235 23.07 5.85 -5.04
N PHE A 236 22.18 5.39 -4.23
CA PHE A 236 22.03 5.77 -2.84
C PHE A 236 21.61 4.56 -2.01
N LEU A 237 21.77 4.67 -0.70
CA LEU A 237 21.36 3.65 0.26
C LEU A 237 20.15 4.13 1.04
N GLU A 238 19.24 3.23 1.38
CA GLU A 238 18.04 3.52 2.17
C GLU A 238 17.88 2.54 3.33
N ASN A 239 17.08 2.95 4.30
CA ASN A 239 16.59 2.09 5.38
C ASN A 239 17.66 1.67 6.39
N ALA A 240 18.42 2.65 6.87
CA ALA A 240 19.26 2.51 8.05
C ALA A 240 18.97 3.63 9.05
N ILE A 241 19.07 3.32 10.35
CA ILE A 241 18.84 4.32 11.41
C ILE A 241 19.90 5.42 11.37
N GLU A 242 21.11 5.11 10.94
CA GLU A 242 22.23 6.03 10.80
C GLU A 242 21.98 7.12 9.75
N PHE A 243 21.04 6.89 8.83
CA PHE A 243 20.62 7.86 7.82
C PHE A 243 19.41 8.71 8.26
N CYS A 244 18.77 8.35 9.38
CA CYS A 244 17.57 9.04 9.87
C CYS A 244 17.97 10.30 10.65
N ASN A 245 18.32 11.37 9.93
CA ASN A 245 18.92 12.57 10.52
C ASN A 245 18.35 13.91 9.98
N SER A 246 17.58 13.88 8.90
CA SER A 246 17.01 15.07 8.26
C SER A 246 15.49 15.15 8.45
N PRO A 247 14.91 16.37 8.61
CA PRO A 247 13.47 16.52 8.82
C PRO A 247 12.62 15.87 7.74
N GLY A 248 11.63 15.08 8.15
CA GLY A 248 10.74 14.31 7.28
C GLY A 248 11.22 12.90 6.99
N GLU A 249 12.40 12.52 7.44
CA GLU A 249 12.91 11.16 7.29
C GLU A 249 12.36 10.21 8.34
N TRP A 250 12.23 8.94 7.93
CA TRP A 250 11.78 7.86 8.80
C TRP A 250 12.52 6.56 8.55
N TYR A 251 12.59 5.74 9.59
CA TYR A 251 13.16 4.40 9.58
C TYR A 251 12.27 3.45 10.40
N CYS A 252 12.13 2.20 9.97
CA CYS A 252 11.47 1.16 10.75
C CYS A 252 12.41 0.02 11.10
N ASP A 253 12.60 -0.19 12.40
CA ASP A 253 13.19 -1.43 12.92
C ASP A 253 12.09 -2.48 13.09
N PHE A 254 11.94 -3.38 12.13
CA PHE A 254 10.93 -4.44 12.17
C PHE A 254 11.19 -5.47 13.26
N GLU A 255 12.44 -5.68 13.69
CA GLU A 255 12.80 -6.61 14.77
C GLU A 255 12.36 -6.04 16.11
N GLN A 256 12.64 -4.77 16.36
CA GLN A 256 12.20 -4.06 17.56
C GLN A 256 10.75 -3.58 17.47
N ARG A 257 10.11 -3.73 16.31
CA ARG A 257 8.76 -3.25 16.01
C ARG A 257 8.59 -1.75 16.29
N LYS A 258 9.56 -0.94 15.89
CA LYS A 258 9.64 0.48 16.23
C LYS A 258 9.89 1.33 14.99
N ILE A 259 9.09 2.37 14.81
CA ILE A 259 9.28 3.39 13.79
C ILE A 259 9.95 4.59 14.42
N TYR A 260 10.89 5.19 13.71
CA TYR A 260 11.55 6.42 14.04
C TYR A 260 11.25 7.46 12.97
N TYR A 261 11.03 8.69 13.37
CA TYR A 261 10.71 9.81 12.49
C TYR A 261 11.40 11.09 12.97
N VAL A 262 12.05 11.81 12.05
CA VAL A 262 12.63 13.11 12.31
C VAL A 262 11.59 14.18 12.00
N PRO A 263 11.03 14.86 12.99
CA PRO A 263 9.96 15.83 12.77
C PRO A 263 10.46 17.10 12.09
N PHE A 264 9.57 17.75 11.35
CA PHE A 264 9.81 19.13 10.95
C PHE A 264 9.68 20.07 12.15
N PRO A 265 10.34 21.24 12.15
CA PRO A 265 10.35 22.16 13.30
C PRO A 265 8.97 22.65 13.78
N ASN A 266 7.98 22.63 12.88
CA ASN A 266 6.61 23.09 13.12
C ASN A 266 5.61 21.96 13.41
N GLU A 267 6.05 20.72 13.54
CA GLU A 267 5.16 19.60 13.84
C GLU A 267 4.95 19.45 15.35
N ASP A 268 3.71 19.16 15.75
CA ASP A 268 3.35 18.78 17.11
C ASP A 268 3.10 17.28 17.20
N ILE A 269 3.77 16.63 18.14
CA ILE A 269 3.66 15.18 18.36
C ILE A 269 2.24 14.72 18.71
N ASN A 270 1.45 15.59 19.34
CA ASN A 270 0.08 15.28 19.75
C ASN A 270 -0.92 15.39 18.59
N GLU A 271 -0.58 16.15 17.54
CA GLU A 271 -1.41 16.37 16.37
C GLU A 271 -0.94 15.56 15.16
N LEU A 272 0.16 14.81 15.29
CA LEU A 272 0.75 14.08 14.20
C LEU A 272 -0.24 13.05 13.60
N ASN A 273 -0.59 13.24 12.33
CA ASN A 273 -1.37 12.29 11.56
C ASN A 273 -0.42 11.36 10.80
N ALA A 274 0.05 10.29 11.46
CA ALA A 274 0.95 9.33 10.84
C ALA A 274 0.22 8.01 10.55
N VAL A 275 0.37 7.50 9.32
CA VAL A 275 -0.33 6.31 8.83
C VAL A 275 0.66 5.36 8.16
N ILE A 276 0.56 4.07 8.50
CA ILE A 276 1.26 2.97 7.81
C ILE A 276 0.26 2.18 6.97
N PRO A 277 0.61 1.80 5.72
CA PRO A 277 -0.29 1.03 4.85
C PRO A 277 -0.30 -0.45 5.24
N ILE A 278 -1.47 -1.10 5.09
CA ILE A 278 -1.66 -2.53 5.32
C ILE A 278 -2.12 -3.28 4.07
N SER A 279 -2.79 -2.59 3.15
CA SER A 279 -3.31 -3.21 1.94
C SER A 279 -2.44 -2.87 0.72
N PRO A 280 -2.09 -3.85 -0.12
CA PRO A 280 -1.34 -3.59 -1.36
C PRO A 280 -2.21 -2.91 -2.44
N GLN A 281 -3.53 -3.01 -2.33
CA GLN A 281 -4.48 -2.43 -3.27
C GLN A 281 -5.82 -2.16 -2.59
N LEU A 282 -6.58 -1.16 -3.08
CA LEU A 282 -7.86 -0.77 -2.48
C LEU A 282 -9.05 -1.27 -3.29
N VAL A 283 -8.88 -1.43 -4.59
CA VAL A 283 -9.90 -1.94 -5.50
C VAL A 283 -9.27 -3.01 -6.39
N LYS A 284 -9.98 -4.12 -6.55
CA LYS A 284 -9.59 -5.20 -7.44
C LYS A 284 -10.77 -5.56 -8.35
N ILE A 285 -10.56 -5.47 -9.65
CA ILE A 285 -11.56 -5.79 -10.65
C ILE A 285 -11.05 -6.98 -11.49
N ASN A 286 -11.71 -8.10 -11.36
CA ASN A 286 -11.43 -9.34 -12.09
C ASN A 286 -12.41 -9.44 -13.27
N GLY A 287 -12.03 -8.90 -14.42
CA GLY A 287 -12.81 -8.99 -15.64
C GLY A 287 -12.73 -10.36 -16.32
N ASP A 288 -13.66 -10.63 -17.23
CA ASP A 288 -13.61 -11.75 -18.16
C ASP A 288 -13.52 -11.20 -19.59
N ARG A 289 -12.57 -11.69 -20.37
CA ARG A 289 -12.38 -11.28 -21.78
C ARG A 289 -13.55 -11.60 -22.70
N LEU A 290 -14.42 -12.52 -22.29
CA LEU A 290 -15.57 -12.98 -23.05
C LEU A 290 -16.86 -12.22 -22.72
N GLN A 291 -16.82 -11.34 -21.72
CA GLN A 291 -17.98 -10.56 -21.27
C GLN A 291 -17.74 -9.08 -21.47
N ASP A 292 -18.62 -8.43 -22.23
CA ASP A 292 -18.64 -6.97 -22.38
C ASP A 292 -19.32 -6.32 -21.17
N ARG A 293 -18.64 -6.36 -20.03
CA ARG A 293 -19.07 -5.78 -18.75
C ARG A 293 -17.95 -4.91 -18.18
N GLY A 294 -18.32 -3.91 -17.43
CA GLY A 294 -17.34 -2.98 -16.85
C GLY A 294 -17.99 -1.94 -15.96
N TYR A 295 -18.66 -1.07 -16.45
CA TYR A 295 -19.46 0.06 -15.96
C TYR A 295 -19.57 0.20 -14.43
N ILE A 296 -18.40 0.22 -13.75
CA ILE A 296 -18.24 0.62 -12.35
C ILE A 296 -17.67 2.03 -12.33
N ASN A 297 -18.36 2.94 -11.67
CA ASN A 297 -17.95 4.33 -11.56
C ASN A 297 -17.66 4.68 -10.10
N PHE A 298 -16.52 5.30 -9.86
CA PHE A 298 -16.17 5.89 -8.55
C PHE A 298 -16.14 7.40 -8.73
N GLU A 299 -16.94 8.13 -7.93
CA GLU A 299 -17.10 9.58 -8.08
C GLU A 299 -16.94 10.29 -6.72
N GLY A 300 -16.08 11.34 -6.68
CA GLY A 300 -15.86 12.16 -5.49
C GLY A 300 -15.21 11.41 -4.33
N ILE A 301 -14.35 10.40 -4.60
CA ILE A 301 -13.71 9.55 -3.62
C ILE A 301 -12.21 9.68 -3.71
N THR A 302 -11.55 9.88 -2.57
CA THR A 302 -10.10 9.81 -2.43
C THR A 302 -9.69 8.39 -2.06
N PHE A 303 -8.69 7.84 -2.75
CA PHE A 303 -8.07 6.54 -2.44
C PHE A 303 -6.64 6.77 -1.97
N GLU A 304 -6.30 6.25 -0.79
CA GLU A 304 -4.97 6.50 -0.22
C GLU A 304 -4.44 5.35 0.65
N HIS A 305 -3.14 5.41 0.96
CA HIS A 305 -2.44 4.51 1.87
C HIS A 305 -2.40 3.05 1.40
N THR A 306 -1.91 2.84 0.17
CA THR A 306 -1.56 1.49 -0.30
C THR A 306 -0.12 1.13 0.02
N ASN A 307 0.14 -0.16 0.17
CA ASN A 307 1.45 -0.71 0.45
C ASN A 307 2.11 -1.27 -0.82
N TRP A 308 3.40 -1.03 -0.95
CA TRP A 308 4.26 -1.74 -1.87
C TRP A 308 5.55 -2.11 -1.15
N VAL A 309 6.00 -3.34 -1.31
CA VAL A 309 7.25 -3.84 -0.74
C VAL A 309 8.17 -4.32 -1.84
N ILE A 310 9.48 -4.19 -1.63
CA ILE A 310 10.47 -4.71 -2.56
C ILE A 310 10.41 -6.24 -2.49
N PRO A 311 10.33 -6.96 -3.63
CA PRO A 311 10.45 -8.40 -3.65
C PRO A 311 11.77 -8.87 -3.01
N GLU A 312 11.78 -10.05 -2.37
CA GLU A 312 12.97 -10.56 -1.66
C GLU A 312 14.22 -10.58 -2.53
N ARG A 313 14.07 -10.87 -3.82
CA ARG A 313 15.16 -10.91 -4.80
C ARG A 313 15.41 -9.58 -5.48
N GLY A 314 14.78 -8.51 -5.04
CA GLY A 314 14.88 -7.16 -5.58
C GLY A 314 13.93 -6.88 -6.73
N TYR A 315 13.89 -5.61 -7.13
CA TYR A 315 13.12 -5.07 -8.24
C TYR A 315 14.05 -4.40 -9.26
N CYS A 316 13.81 -4.63 -10.53
CA CYS A 316 14.46 -3.90 -11.61
C CYS A 316 13.41 -3.49 -12.64
N GLY A 317 13.23 -2.19 -12.84
CA GLY A 317 12.51 -1.67 -13.99
C GLY A 317 13.32 -1.92 -15.27
N ILE A 318 12.64 -2.29 -16.35
CA ILE A 318 13.32 -2.55 -17.64
C ILE A 318 13.00 -1.44 -18.61
N GLN A 319 11.75 -1.37 -19.06
CA GLN A 319 11.30 -0.35 -19.99
C GLN A 319 9.80 -0.09 -19.84
N ALA A 320 9.41 1.17 -19.89
CA ALA A 320 8.04 1.61 -19.68
C ALA A 320 7.48 1.02 -18.38
N CYS A 321 6.39 0.24 -18.45
CA CYS A 321 5.81 -0.45 -17.29
C CYS A 321 6.32 -1.88 -17.07
N MET A 322 7.30 -2.34 -17.86
CA MET A 322 7.88 -3.68 -17.71
C MET A 322 8.95 -3.70 -16.63
N TYR A 323 8.96 -4.75 -15.85
CA TYR A 323 9.96 -5.01 -14.82
C TYR A 323 10.38 -6.48 -14.84
N ASP A 324 11.53 -6.77 -14.25
CA ASP A 324 12.03 -8.14 -14.12
C ASP A 324 11.34 -8.80 -12.94
N ASN A 325 10.40 -9.71 -13.22
CA ASN A 325 9.76 -10.50 -12.18
C ASN A 325 10.72 -11.54 -11.62
N ARG A 326 10.97 -11.47 -10.31
CA ARG A 326 11.91 -12.32 -9.57
C ARG A 326 11.25 -13.19 -8.51
N GLU A 327 9.92 -13.22 -8.52
CA GLU A 327 9.15 -14.11 -7.64
C GLU A 327 9.24 -15.56 -8.04
#